data_25f1e7412872aa7509e87f86f23ced7e
#
_entry.id   25f1e7412872aa7509e87f86f23ced7e
#
_cell.length_a   1.000
_cell.length_b   1.000
_cell.length_c   1.000
_cell.angle_alpha   90.00
_cell.angle_beta   90.00
_cell.angle_gamma   90.00
#
_symmetry.space_group_name_H-M   'P 1'
#
loop_
_entity.id
_entity.type
_entity.pdbx_description
1 polymer ?
#
loop_
_entity_poly.entity_id
_entity_poly.type
_entity_poly.pdbx_seq_one_letter_code
_entity_poly.pdbx_strand_id
1 'polypeptide(L)'
;MRRLTVDLFTTLDGFASGEQSPAYFGYPGPELKSWIERELARPQVVLMGRVTFESLAASSRSAETELTRRLTELPKVVFSETLEEPLDWSNSRLVKSGLAAEVRSLKEMPGDPLRTVGSPVLVSSLLTLGLVDRLRLVVFPQVLSSTGRDLIFANLPDIQLDLVGTHVLDSRLVLLEYDVR
;
A
#
# COMPACT_ATOMS: atom_id res chain seq x y z
N MET A 1 -3.71 -17.96 -10.76
CA MET A 1 -4.35 -16.92 -9.92
C MET A 1 -3.33 -15.85 -9.59
N ARG A 2 -3.67 -14.56 -9.76
CA ARG A 2 -2.75 -13.44 -9.49
C ARG A 2 -2.58 -13.29 -7.98
N ARG A 3 -1.34 -13.06 -7.53
CA ARG A 3 -1.06 -12.77 -6.11
C ARG A 3 -1.40 -11.33 -5.78
N LEU A 4 -1.99 -11.12 -4.60
CA LEU A 4 -2.18 -9.79 -4.02
C LEU A 4 -1.16 -9.59 -2.88
N THR A 5 -0.25 -8.64 -3.09
CA THR A 5 0.70 -8.19 -2.07
C THR A 5 0.22 -6.87 -1.48
N VAL A 6 0.20 -6.74 -0.18
CA VAL A 6 -0.06 -5.48 0.51
C VAL A 6 1.21 -4.97 1.18
N ASP A 7 1.48 -3.68 1.01
CA ASP A 7 2.60 -2.99 1.64
C ASP A 7 2.08 -1.97 2.63
N LEU A 8 2.63 -2.02 3.84
CA LEU A 8 2.34 -1.05 4.89
C LEU A 8 3.63 -0.47 5.45
N PHE A 9 3.64 0.82 5.64
CA PHE A 9 4.67 1.57 6.35
C PHE A 9 4.12 1.89 7.74
N THR A 10 4.89 1.54 8.77
CA THR A 10 4.40 1.62 10.13
C THR A 10 5.50 1.98 11.11
N THR A 11 5.13 2.63 12.19
CA THR A 11 5.99 2.77 13.37
C THR A 11 6.09 1.46 14.14
N LEU A 12 7.02 1.37 15.10
CA LEU A 12 7.22 0.19 15.93
C LEU A 12 5.97 -0.18 16.75
N ASP A 13 5.17 0.82 17.12
CA ASP A 13 3.90 0.66 17.84
C ASP A 13 2.67 0.57 16.93
N GLY A 14 2.86 0.40 15.61
CA GLY A 14 1.83 0.00 14.66
C GLY A 14 1.01 1.13 14.03
N PHE A 15 1.47 2.37 14.03
CA PHE A 15 0.77 3.48 13.39
C PHE A 15 1.28 3.74 11.96
N ALA A 16 0.38 3.96 11.02
CA ALA A 16 0.71 4.33 9.64
C ALA A 16 1.01 5.82 9.48
N SER A 17 0.59 6.66 10.42
CA SER A 17 0.83 8.11 10.42
C SER A 17 0.81 8.67 11.85
N GLY A 18 1.17 9.92 12.00
CA GLY A 18 1.03 10.68 13.24
C GLY A 18 0.57 12.09 12.96
N GLU A 19 0.14 12.83 14.00
CA GLU A 19 -0.43 14.19 13.86
C GLU A 19 0.45 15.15 13.04
N GLN A 20 1.76 15.02 13.15
CA GLN A 20 2.73 15.87 12.45
C GLN A 20 3.85 15.05 11.81
N SER A 21 3.58 13.77 11.51
CA SER A 21 4.61 12.91 10.91
C SER A 21 4.87 13.32 9.47
N PRO A 22 6.13 13.58 9.11
CA PRO A 22 6.51 13.77 7.71
C PRO A 22 6.41 12.46 6.94
N ALA A 23 6.49 12.55 5.60
CA ALA A 23 6.56 11.36 4.74
C ALA A 23 7.68 10.43 5.22
N TYR A 24 7.40 9.12 5.20
CA TYR A 24 8.33 8.10 5.69
C TYR A 24 8.84 8.36 7.12
N PHE A 25 8.00 8.95 7.97
CA PHE A 25 8.32 9.30 9.36
C PHE A 25 9.65 10.07 9.51
N GLY A 26 10.08 10.79 8.46
CA GLY A 26 11.35 11.52 8.46
C GLY A 26 12.61 10.66 8.25
N TYR A 27 12.47 9.43 7.73
CA TYR A 27 13.57 8.50 7.42
C TYR A 27 13.66 8.16 5.92
N PRO A 28 13.79 9.15 5.02
CA PRO A 28 13.98 8.87 3.61
C PRO A 28 15.42 8.44 3.35
N GLY A 29 15.67 7.12 3.33
CA GLY A 29 17.01 6.58 3.08
C GLY A 29 17.18 6.07 1.65
N PRO A 30 18.43 5.92 1.14
CA PRO A 30 18.70 5.47 -0.21
C PRO A 30 18.29 4.02 -0.45
N GLU A 31 18.38 3.11 0.54
CA GLU A 31 17.98 1.72 0.38
C GLU A 31 16.46 1.56 0.36
N LEU A 32 15.74 2.30 1.21
CA LEU A 32 14.27 2.38 1.16
C LEU A 32 13.81 2.91 -0.20
N LYS A 33 14.41 4.01 -0.66
CA LYS A 33 14.10 4.59 -1.97
C LYS A 33 14.32 3.59 -3.09
N SER A 34 15.49 2.95 -3.13
CA SER A 34 15.83 1.94 -4.14
C SER A 34 14.90 0.73 -4.07
N TRP A 35 14.45 0.32 -2.88
CA TRP A 35 13.48 -0.76 -2.74
C TRP A 35 12.13 -0.35 -3.34
N ILE A 36 11.61 0.84 -3.04
CA ILE A 36 10.35 1.35 -3.60
C ILE A 36 10.44 1.42 -5.14
N GLU A 37 11.52 1.98 -5.68
CA GLU A 37 11.74 2.11 -7.13
C GLU A 37 11.78 0.74 -7.82
N ARG A 38 12.51 -0.23 -7.27
CA ARG A 38 12.55 -1.60 -7.80
C ARG A 38 11.17 -2.26 -7.80
N GLU A 39 10.41 -2.06 -6.74
CA GLU A 39 9.07 -2.64 -6.64
C GLU A 39 8.09 -2.01 -7.64
N LEU A 40 8.16 -0.70 -7.87
CA LEU A 40 7.33 -0.02 -8.85
C LEU A 40 7.78 -0.27 -10.30
N ALA A 41 9.03 -0.65 -10.52
CA ALA A 41 9.52 -1.02 -11.84
C ALA A 41 8.93 -2.34 -12.36
N ARG A 42 8.40 -3.19 -11.47
CA ARG A 42 7.79 -4.47 -11.84
C ARG A 42 6.40 -4.26 -12.47
N PRO A 43 6.03 -5.04 -13.50
CA PRO A 43 4.66 -5.08 -13.99
C PRO A 43 3.70 -5.44 -12.86
N GLN A 44 2.67 -4.63 -12.66
CA GLN A 44 1.68 -4.82 -11.59
C GLN A 44 0.43 -3.98 -11.83
N VAL A 45 -0.67 -4.36 -11.20
CA VAL A 45 -1.87 -3.52 -11.07
C VAL A 45 -1.94 -2.99 -9.64
N VAL A 46 -2.01 -1.67 -9.51
CA VAL A 46 -2.02 -1.01 -8.21
C VAL A 46 -3.45 -0.86 -7.70
N LEU A 47 -3.70 -1.32 -6.48
CA LEU A 47 -4.96 -1.13 -5.77
C LEU A 47 -4.77 -0.01 -4.74
N MET A 48 -5.68 0.95 -4.68
CA MET A 48 -5.61 2.04 -3.71
C MET A 48 -6.99 2.56 -3.30
N GLY A 49 -7.07 3.14 -2.11
CA GLY A 49 -8.26 3.85 -1.65
C GLY A 49 -8.21 5.33 -2.05
N ARG A 50 -9.34 6.02 -1.85
CA ARG A 50 -9.52 7.43 -2.22
C ARG A 50 -8.42 8.37 -1.72
N VAL A 51 -8.14 8.37 -0.42
CA VAL A 51 -7.18 9.31 0.19
C VAL A 51 -5.78 9.15 -0.43
N THR A 52 -5.34 7.91 -0.62
CA THR A 52 -4.06 7.63 -1.26
C THR A 52 -4.05 8.05 -2.73
N PHE A 53 -5.15 7.79 -3.46
CA PHE A 53 -5.32 8.23 -4.84
C PHE A 53 -5.19 9.75 -4.97
N GLU A 54 -5.98 10.50 -4.21
CA GLU A 54 -5.98 11.97 -4.25
C GLU A 54 -4.61 12.57 -3.90
N SER A 55 -3.95 12.03 -2.86
CA SER A 55 -2.63 12.47 -2.42
C SER A 55 -1.54 12.22 -3.47
N LEU A 56 -1.51 11.02 -4.05
CA LEU A 56 -0.49 10.66 -5.04
C LEU A 56 -0.77 11.32 -6.39
N ALA A 57 -2.02 11.50 -6.79
CA ALA A 57 -2.39 12.26 -7.98
C ALA A 57 -1.96 13.73 -7.84
N ALA A 58 -2.19 14.35 -6.68
CA ALA A 58 -1.71 15.71 -6.41
C ALA A 58 -0.18 15.81 -6.46
N SER A 59 0.52 14.85 -5.86
CA SER A 59 1.98 14.79 -5.89
C SER A 59 2.52 14.63 -7.31
N SER A 60 1.86 13.80 -8.13
CA SER A 60 2.22 13.58 -9.53
C SER A 60 2.07 14.85 -10.39
N ARG A 61 1.10 15.70 -10.06
CA ARG A 61 0.93 17.02 -10.74
C ARG A 61 1.92 18.07 -10.26
N SER A 62 2.34 18.02 -9.00
CA SER A 62 3.21 19.04 -8.41
C SER A 62 4.70 18.81 -8.68
N ALA A 63 5.12 17.57 -8.84
CA ALA A 63 6.52 17.21 -9.10
C ALA A 63 6.61 15.91 -9.91
N GLU A 64 7.21 16.00 -11.09
CA GLU A 64 7.54 14.83 -11.90
C GLU A 64 8.85 14.21 -11.37
N THR A 65 8.72 13.13 -10.64
CA THR A 65 9.83 12.30 -10.17
C THR A 65 9.74 10.93 -10.85
N GLU A 66 10.80 10.13 -10.81
CA GLU A 66 10.74 8.75 -11.34
C GLU A 66 9.63 7.94 -10.66
N LEU A 67 9.43 8.13 -9.36
CA LEU A 67 8.36 7.50 -8.60
C LEU A 67 6.97 7.87 -9.12
N THR A 68 6.68 9.18 -9.27
CA THR A 68 5.37 9.65 -9.74
C THR A 68 5.12 9.28 -11.20
N ARG A 69 6.15 9.31 -12.05
CA ARG A 69 6.08 8.86 -13.44
C ARG A 69 5.70 7.38 -13.52
N ARG A 70 6.38 6.51 -12.77
CA ARG A 70 6.08 5.06 -12.75
C ARG A 70 4.68 4.78 -12.23
N LEU A 71 4.25 5.43 -11.15
CA LEU A 71 2.88 5.29 -10.65
C LEU A 71 1.84 5.76 -11.66
N THR A 72 2.14 6.79 -12.45
CA THR A 72 1.24 7.28 -13.51
C THR A 72 1.08 6.26 -14.65
N GLU A 73 2.16 5.57 -15.02
CA GLU A 73 2.16 4.54 -16.06
C GLU A 73 1.42 3.25 -15.66
N LEU A 74 1.50 2.86 -14.39
CA LEU A 74 0.89 1.62 -13.90
C LEU A 74 -0.65 1.68 -13.96
N PRO A 75 -1.33 0.58 -14.33
CA PRO A 75 -2.77 0.48 -14.20
C PRO A 75 -3.18 0.51 -12.73
N LYS A 76 -4.20 1.31 -12.43
CA LYS A 76 -4.70 1.55 -11.07
C LYS A 76 -6.18 1.20 -10.95
N VAL A 77 -6.55 0.53 -9.86
CA VAL A 77 -7.92 0.30 -9.45
C VAL A 77 -8.15 1.05 -8.15
N VAL A 78 -9.06 2.00 -8.18
CA VAL A 78 -9.35 2.91 -7.07
C VAL A 78 -10.68 2.53 -6.43
N PHE A 79 -10.66 2.18 -5.16
CA PHE A 79 -11.86 1.83 -4.40
C PHE A 79 -12.36 3.05 -3.63
N SER A 80 -13.55 3.54 -4.00
CA SER A 80 -14.17 4.71 -3.35
C SER A 80 -15.64 4.81 -3.67
N GLU A 81 -16.47 5.01 -2.65
CA GLU A 81 -17.90 5.27 -2.81
C GLU A 81 -18.20 6.73 -3.18
N THR A 82 -17.25 7.64 -2.93
CA THR A 82 -17.47 9.09 -3.01
C THR A 82 -16.78 9.77 -4.19
N LEU A 83 -15.79 9.13 -4.81
CA LEU A 83 -15.19 9.65 -6.04
C LEU A 83 -16.15 9.49 -7.23
N GLU A 84 -16.04 10.40 -8.18
CA GLU A 84 -16.79 10.39 -9.44
C GLU A 84 -15.83 10.25 -10.63
N GLU A 85 -16.33 9.68 -11.73
CA GLU A 85 -15.61 9.61 -12.99
C GLU A 85 -15.87 10.89 -13.83
N PRO A 86 -14.91 11.30 -14.67
CA PRO A 86 -13.61 10.69 -14.90
C PRO A 86 -12.61 10.97 -13.77
N LEU A 87 -11.78 9.99 -13.45
CA LEU A 87 -10.67 10.21 -12.52
C LEU A 87 -9.58 11.07 -13.19
N ASP A 88 -9.00 11.99 -12.43
CA ASP A 88 -8.02 12.98 -12.91
C ASP A 88 -6.56 12.47 -12.95
N TRP A 89 -6.36 11.17 -12.83
CA TRP A 89 -5.05 10.52 -12.95
C TRP A 89 -5.13 9.35 -13.95
N SER A 90 -4.30 9.40 -14.98
CA SER A 90 -4.34 8.44 -16.10
C SER A 90 -4.15 6.98 -15.64
N ASN A 91 -4.63 6.04 -16.46
CA ASN A 91 -4.60 4.60 -16.17
C ASN A 91 -5.30 4.20 -14.86
N SER A 92 -6.31 4.98 -14.45
CA SER A 92 -7.10 4.72 -13.24
C SER A 92 -8.52 4.31 -13.57
N ARG A 93 -9.04 3.32 -12.86
CA ARG A 93 -10.42 2.83 -12.93
C ARG A 93 -11.06 2.89 -11.55
N LEU A 94 -12.26 3.47 -11.46
CA LEU A 94 -13.03 3.55 -10.23
C LEU A 94 -13.85 2.29 -9.98
N VAL A 95 -13.89 1.85 -8.72
CA VAL A 95 -14.79 0.81 -8.22
C VAL A 95 -15.54 1.38 -7.02
N LYS A 96 -16.83 1.67 -7.19
CA LYS A 96 -17.66 2.30 -6.14
C LYS A 96 -18.16 1.33 -5.09
N SER A 97 -18.30 0.04 -5.42
CA SER A 97 -18.84 -0.97 -4.51
C SER A 97 -18.32 -2.36 -4.87
N GLY A 98 -18.55 -3.33 -3.98
CA GLY A 98 -18.24 -4.73 -4.28
C GLY A 98 -16.74 -5.06 -4.21
N LEU A 99 -15.98 -4.45 -3.30
CA LEU A 99 -14.54 -4.69 -3.11
C LEU A 99 -14.15 -6.17 -3.19
N ALA A 100 -14.86 -7.05 -2.45
CA ALA A 100 -14.53 -8.48 -2.40
C ALA A 100 -14.70 -9.16 -3.75
N ALA A 101 -15.80 -8.88 -4.44
CA ALA A 101 -16.11 -9.46 -5.76
C ALA A 101 -15.11 -8.99 -6.82
N GLU A 102 -14.80 -7.70 -6.83
CA GLU A 102 -13.85 -7.10 -7.76
C GLU A 102 -12.44 -7.69 -7.57
N VAL A 103 -11.95 -7.75 -6.33
CA VAL A 103 -10.59 -8.27 -6.07
C VAL A 103 -10.50 -9.77 -6.38
N ARG A 104 -11.55 -10.58 -6.09
CA ARG A 104 -11.58 -11.99 -6.50
C ARG A 104 -11.53 -12.12 -8.02
N SER A 105 -12.36 -11.36 -8.73
CA SER A 105 -12.34 -11.33 -10.19
C SER A 105 -10.97 -10.96 -10.76
N LEU A 106 -10.34 -9.91 -10.21
CA LEU A 106 -8.98 -9.52 -10.60
C LEU A 106 -7.97 -10.64 -10.34
N LYS A 107 -8.06 -11.36 -9.22
CA LYS A 107 -7.15 -12.47 -8.91
C LYS A 107 -7.33 -13.66 -9.86
N GLU A 108 -8.52 -13.93 -10.34
CA GLU A 108 -8.84 -15.04 -11.26
C GLU A 108 -8.42 -14.75 -12.71
N MET A 109 -8.52 -13.50 -13.15
CA MET A 109 -8.12 -13.11 -14.50
C MET A 109 -6.61 -13.26 -14.71
N PRO A 110 -6.15 -13.60 -15.93
CA PRO A 110 -4.74 -13.54 -16.29
C PRO A 110 -4.24 -12.09 -16.26
N GLY A 111 -2.95 -11.90 -15.97
CA GLY A 111 -2.33 -10.57 -15.97
C GLY A 111 -1.30 -10.39 -14.87
N ASP A 112 -0.83 -9.17 -14.71
CA ASP A 112 0.19 -8.80 -13.75
C ASP A 112 -0.28 -8.95 -12.30
N PRO A 113 0.63 -9.21 -11.35
CA PRO A 113 0.32 -9.28 -9.93
C PRO A 113 -0.42 -8.04 -9.42
N LEU A 114 -1.19 -8.20 -8.36
CA LEU A 114 -1.89 -7.12 -7.67
C LEU A 114 -1.05 -6.61 -6.49
N ARG A 115 -1.03 -5.31 -6.29
CA ARG A 115 -0.33 -4.71 -5.16
C ARG A 115 -1.06 -3.48 -4.65
N THR A 116 -1.10 -3.30 -3.33
CA THR A 116 -1.58 -2.03 -2.77
C THR A 116 -0.45 -1.02 -2.71
N VAL A 117 -0.80 0.25 -2.88
CA VAL A 117 0.04 1.39 -2.51
C VAL A 117 -0.75 2.22 -1.52
N GLY A 118 -0.36 2.15 -0.26
CA GLY A 118 -1.02 2.85 0.83
C GLY A 118 -2.44 2.38 1.12
N SER A 119 -3.18 3.26 1.82
CA SER A 119 -4.53 3.08 2.35
C SER A 119 -4.64 1.98 3.41
N PRO A 120 -4.32 2.29 4.68
CA PRO A 120 -4.50 1.35 5.79
C PRO A 120 -5.92 0.78 5.86
N VAL A 121 -6.93 1.59 5.57
CA VAL A 121 -8.35 1.18 5.54
C VAL A 121 -8.62 0.12 4.47
N LEU A 122 -8.10 0.31 3.25
CA LEU A 122 -8.24 -0.68 2.18
C LEU A 122 -7.53 -1.99 2.56
N VAL A 123 -6.31 -1.90 3.08
CA VAL A 123 -5.54 -3.08 3.50
C VAL A 123 -6.25 -3.83 4.62
N SER A 124 -6.79 -3.12 5.63
CA SER A 124 -7.59 -3.73 6.70
C SER A 124 -8.79 -4.48 6.14
N SER A 125 -9.53 -3.89 5.21
CA SER A 125 -10.66 -4.55 4.55
C SER A 125 -10.23 -5.81 3.77
N LEU A 126 -9.12 -5.73 3.03
CA LEU A 126 -8.59 -6.87 2.25
C LEU A 126 -8.12 -8.02 3.14
N LEU A 127 -7.48 -7.72 4.27
CA LEU A 127 -7.06 -8.71 5.27
C LEU A 127 -8.28 -9.36 5.93
N THR A 128 -9.26 -8.57 6.37
CA THR A 128 -10.52 -9.08 6.95
C THR A 128 -11.27 -10.02 6.00
N LEU A 129 -11.23 -9.74 4.69
CA LEU A 129 -11.87 -10.55 3.65
C LEU A 129 -11.06 -11.78 3.22
N GLY A 130 -9.86 -12.01 3.78
CA GLY A 130 -8.98 -13.12 3.42
C GLY A 130 -8.51 -13.06 1.95
N LEU A 131 -8.31 -11.87 1.41
CA LEU A 131 -7.94 -11.66 0.01
C LEU A 131 -6.45 -11.46 -0.22
N VAL A 132 -5.70 -11.23 0.85
CA VAL A 132 -4.26 -10.93 0.81
C VAL A 132 -3.46 -12.24 0.80
N ASP A 133 -2.53 -12.37 -0.14
CA ASP A 133 -1.62 -13.51 -0.22
C ASP A 133 -0.26 -13.21 0.44
N ARG A 134 0.17 -11.95 0.38
CA ARG A 134 1.44 -11.51 0.99
C ARG A 134 1.28 -10.17 1.70
N LEU A 135 1.79 -10.08 2.90
CA LEU A 135 1.89 -8.87 3.70
C LEU A 135 3.36 -8.47 3.82
N ARG A 136 3.67 -7.21 3.50
CA ARG A 136 4.99 -6.63 3.72
C ARG A 136 4.87 -5.40 4.61
N LEU A 137 5.70 -5.35 5.63
CA LEU A 137 5.76 -4.26 6.60
C LEU A 137 7.14 -3.61 6.55
N VAL A 138 7.19 -2.32 6.30
CA VAL A 138 8.39 -1.51 6.57
C VAL A 138 8.19 -0.85 7.92
N VAL A 139 8.93 -1.33 8.91
CA VAL A 139 8.87 -0.86 10.30
C VAL A 139 9.90 0.24 10.50
N PHE A 140 9.43 1.42 10.86
CA PHE A 140 10.24 2.60 11.17
C PHE A 140 10.61 2.63 12.65
N PRO A 141 11.84 3.03 13.02
CA PRO A 141 12.31 3.02 14.40
C PRO A 141 11.75 4.21 15.20
N GLN A 142 10.43 4.28 15.29
CA GLN A 142 9.71 5.34 15.98
C GLN A 142 8.54 4.77 16.78
N VAL A 143 8.23 5.40 17.89
CA VAL A 143 7.04 5.16 18.71
C VAL A 143 6.28 6.47 18.81
N LEU A 144 5.02 6.49 18.40
CA LEU A 144 4.17 7.69 18.37
C LEU A 144 3.23 7.75 19.57
N SER A 145 2.84 6.61 20.12
CA SER A 145 1.93 6.55 21.27
C SER A 145 0.66 7.40 21.08
N SER A 146 0.42 8.40 21.89
CA SER A 146 -0.80 9.23 21.83
C SER A 146 -0.92 10.12 20.60
N THR A 147 0.19 10.41 19.90
CA THR A 147 0.18 11.21 18.67
C THR A 147 0.02 10.35 17.41
N GLY A 148 0.03 9.03 17.55
CA GLY A 148 -0.18 8.09 16.45
C GLY A 148 -1.58 8.18 15.86
N ARG A 149 -1.67 7.97 14.53
CA ARG A 149 -2.91 7.91 13.75
C ARG A 149 -2.88 6.68 12.85
N ASP A 150 -4.08 6.17 12.53
CA ASP A 150 -4.23 5.02 11.63
C ASP A 150 -3.48 3.77 12.11
N LEU A 151 -3.91 3.20 13.22
CA LEU A 151 -3.38 1.93 13.74
C LEU A 151 -3.64 0.81 12.72
N ILE A 152 -2.57 0.24 12.15
CA ILE A 152 -2.64 -0.61 10.94
C ILE A 152 -3.37 -1.94 11.16
N PHE A 153 -3.39 -2.45 12.39
CA PHE A 153 -4.03 -3.73 12.72
C PHE A 153 -5.23 -3.60 13.67
N ALA A 154 -5.79 -2.38 13.78
CA ALA A 154 -7.00 -2.20 14.57
C ALA A 154 -8.19 -2.96 13.98
N ASN A 155 -8.95 -3.64 14.84
CA ASN A 155 -10.19 -4.32 14.49
C ASN A 155 -10.07 -5.42 13.42
N LEU A 156 -8.89 -6.01 13.24
CA LEU A 156 -8.70 -7.18 12.41
C LEU A 156 -9.04 -8.46 13.18
N PRO A 157 -9.51 -9.52 12.49
CA PRO A 157 -9.55 -10.85 13.06
C PRO A 157 -8.12 -11.38 13.30
N ASP A 158 -8.00 -12.48 14.03
CA ASP A 158 -6.73 -13.18 14.15
C ASP A 158 -6.27 -13.68 12.78
N ILE A 159 -5.07 -13.34 12.38
CA ILE A 159 -4.47 -13.72 11.09
C ILE A 159 -3.14 -14.43 11.38
N GLN A 160 -2.98 -15.62 10.82
CA GLN A 160 -1.73 -16.35 10.90
C GLN A 160 -0.82 -15.98 9.73
N LEU A 161 0.45 -15.78 10.04
CA LEU A 161 1.46 -15.30 9.10
C LEU A 161 2.68 -16.23 9.13
N ASP A 162 3.19 -16.59 7.95
CA ASP A 162 4.46 -17.29 7.77
C ASP A 162 5.54 -16.32 7.33
N LEU A 163 6.59 -16.17 8.13
CA LEU A 163 7.72 -15.31 7.77
C LEU A 163 8.46 -15.89 6.56
N VAL A 164 8.58 -15.10 5.50
CA VAL A 164 9.28 -15.48 4.25
C VAL A 164 10.50 -14.63 3.94
N GLY A 165 10.65 -13.48 4.58
CA GLY A 165 11.82 -12.64 4.39
C GLY A 165 11.93 -11.53 5.43
N THR A 166 13.18 -11.13 5.68
CA THR A 166 13.52 -10.00 6.57
C THR A 166 14.71 -9.27 5.98
N HIS A 167 14.60 -7.95 5.84
CA HIS A 167 15.70 -7.10 5.36
C HIS A 167 15.85 -5.88 6.24
N VAL A 168 17.09 -5.48 6.50
CA VAL A 168 17.40 -4.19 7.13
C VAL A 168 17.69 -3.19 6.03
N LEU A 169 17.00 -2.06 6.04
CA LEU A 169 17.20 -0.98 5.09
C LEU A 169 17.76 0.24 5.82
N ASP A 170 18.72 0.91 5.20
CA ASP A 170 19.37 2.13 5.72
C ASP A 170 19.92 1.95 7.15
N SER A 171 20.28 0.71 7.53
CA SER A 171 20.72 0.33 8.87
C SER A 171 19.74 0.73 10.00
N ARG A 172 18.48 0.98 9.69
CA ARG A 172 17.46 1.51 10.63
C ARG A 172 16.08 0.92 10.49
N LEU A 173 15.64 0.63 9.26
CA LEU A 173 14.30 0.15 8.98
C LEU A 173 14.33 -1.38 8.88
N VAL A 174 13.25 -2.03 9.26
CA VAL A 174 13.09 -3.46 9.08
C VAL A 174 11.95 -3.70 8.10
N LEU A 175 12.26 -4.30 6.95
CA LEU A 175 11.26 -4.85 6.04
C LEU A 175 10.99 -6.30 6.44
N LEU A 176 9.75 -6.60 6.80
CA LEU A 176 9.24 -7.93 7.10
C LEU A 176 8.31 -8.37 5.98
N GLU A 177 8.49 -9.59 5.49
CA GLU A 177 7.62 -10.18 4.47
C GLU A 177 7.00 -11.46 4.97
N TYR A 178 5.67 -11.57 4.86
CA TYR A 178 4.89 -12.72 5.34
C TYR A 178 3.96 -13.24 4.24
N ASP A 179 3.82 -14.54 4.13
CA ASP A 179 2.67 -15.15 3.48
C ASP A 179 1.50 -15.23 4.49
N VAL A 180 0.30 -14.87 4.02
CA VAL A 180 -0.94 -14.91 4.82
C VAL A 180 -1.55 -16.29 4.66
N ARG A 181 -1.91 -16.95 5.78
CA ARG A 181 -2.57 -18.27 5.80
C ARG A 181 -4.09 -18.18 5.71
#